data_1bb5f9e64f1dbe130941e44489ed5688
#
_entry.id   1bb5f9e64f1dbe130941e44489ed5688
#
_cell.length_a   1.000
_cell.length_b   1.000
_cell.length_c   1.000
_cell.angle_alpha   90.00
_cell.angle_beta   90.00
_cell.angle_gamma   90.00
#
_symmetry.space_group_name_H-M   'P 1'
#
loop_
_entity.id
_entity.type
_entity.pdbx_description
1 polymer ?
#
loop_
_entity_poly.entity_id
_entity_poly.type
_entity_poly.pdbx_seq_one_letter_code
_entity_poly.pdbx_strand_id
1 'polypeptide(L)'
;MVLSDGGGLPFAAMVASASPAEVTLIEPLLQARVIRHRPRRLIYDRAADSDPLRTRLARRGIELICPHRKNRTKPVTQDGRRLRRYRRRWKIERSIGWLQNFRRLVTRYEHFAHLYHGFVQLACLIIAIRQF
;
A
#
# COMPACT_ATOMS: atom_id res chain seq x y z
N MET A 1 -6.13 -3.76 1.53
CA MET A 1 -4.89 -3.06 1.12
C MET A 1 -3.84 -3.18 2.21
N VAL A 2 -2.57 -3.24 1.85
CA VAL A 2 -1.43 -3.36 2.79
C VAL A 2 -0.36 -2.35 2.40
N LEU A 3 0.32 -1.77 3.40
CA LEU A 3 1.47 -0.90 3.23
C LEU A 3 2.67 -1.57 3.90
N SER A 4 3.75 -1.72 3.15
CA SER A 4 5.01 -2.28 3.65
C SER A 4 6.15 -1.25 3.57
N ASP A 5 7.15 -1.45 4.40
CA ASP A 5 8.37 -0.66 4.38
C ASP A 5 9.31 -1.02 3.22
N GLY A 6 10.49 -0.40 3.19
CA GLY A 6 11.54 -0.70 2.20
C GLY A 6 12.13 -2.11 2.31
N GLY A 7 11.90 -2.83 3.40
CA GLY A 7 12.23 -4.24 3.62
C GLY A 7 11.15 -5.22 3.19
N GLY A 8 9.90 -4.73 3.00
CA GLY A 8 8.73 -5.56 2.73
C GLY A 8 7.96 -5.93 4.00
N LEU A 9 8.30 -5.35 5.17
CA LEU A 9 7.53 -5.57 6.40
C LEU A 9 6.20 -4.80 6.35
N PRO A 10 5.05 -5.47 6.54
CA PRO A 10 3.77 -4.80 6.59
C PRO A 10 3.64 -3.98 7.89
N PHE A 11 3.33 -2.68 7.76
CA PHE A 11 3.14 -1.78 8.90
C PHE A 11 1.82 -1.01 8.89
N ALA A 12 1.00 -1.22 7.88
CA ALA A 12 -0.40 -0.81 7.85
C ALA A 12 -1.21 -1.77 6.99
N ALA A 13 -2.40 -2.07 7.42
CA ALA A 13 -3.36 -2.86 6.67
C ALA A 13 -4.75 -2.27 6.82
N MET A 14 -5.56 -2.37 5.77
CA MET A 14 -6.94 -1.93 5.76
C MET A 14 -7.78 -2.87 4.91
N VAL A 15 -8.95 -3.22 5.42
CA VAL A 15 -9.99 -3.93 4.68
C VAL A 15 -11.03 -2.92 4.25
N ALA A 16 -11.39 -2.93 2.98
CA ALA A 16 -12.43 -2.09 2.40
C ALA A 16 -13.26 -2.93 1.43
N SER A 17 -14.46 -2.48 1.11
CA SER A 17 -15.23 -3.07 0.02
C SER A 17 -14.51 -2.86 -1.32
N ALA A 18 -14.89 -3.62 -2.35
CA ALA A 18 -14.32 -3.48 -3.69
C ALA A 18 -14.85 -2.24 -4.46
N SER A 19 -15.91 -1.59 -3.94
CA SER A 19 -16.57 -0.48 -4.63
C SER A 19 -15.76 0.83 -4.73
N PRO A 20 -15.04 1.30 -3.67
CA PRO A 20 -14.26 2.52 -3.76
C PRO A 20 -13.05 2.37 -4.69
N ALA A 21 -12.76 3.42 -5.47
CA ALA A 21 -11.53 3.45 -6.24
C ALA A 21 -10.30 3.40 -5.32
N GLU A 22 -9.31 2.57 -5.62
CA GLU A 22 -8.11 2.38 -4.79
C GLU A 22 -7.39 3.69 -4.45
N VAL A 23 -7.41 4.65 -5.37
CA VAL A 23 -6.79 5.96 -5.17
C VAL A 23 -7.37 6.72 -3.96
N THR A 24 -8.62 6.49 -3.60
CA THR A 24 -9.28 7.10 -2.45
C THR A 24 -8.91 6.44 -1.12
N LEU A 25 -8.45 5.20 -1.17
CA LEU A 25 -8.11 4.40 0.00
C LEU A 25 -6.64 4.58 0.45
N ILE A 26 -5.80 5.22 -0.38
CA ILE A 26 -4.37 5.39 -0.10
C ILE A 26 -4.13 6.29 1.13
N GLU A 27 -4.85 7.40 1.24
CA GLU A 27 -4.67 8.32 2.38
C GLU A 27 -5.20 7.73 3.69
N PRO A 28 -6.38 7.09 3.73
CA PRO A 28 -6.83 6.31 4.89
C PRO A 28 -5.84 5.21 5.30
N LEU A 29 -5.27 4.46 4.36
CA LEU A 29 -4.27 3.44 4.64
C LEU A 29 -3.00 4.04 5.27
N LEU A 30 -2.54 5.20 4.77
CA LEU A 30 -1.42 5.93 5.36
C LEU A 30 -1.73 6.43 6.77
N GLN A 31 -2.99 6.72 7.09
CA GLN A 31 -3.41 7.11 8.45
C GLN A 31 -3.45 5.91 9.40
N ALA A 32 -3.82 4.73 8.90
CA ALA A 32 -3.88 3.48 9.66
C ALA A 32 -2.51 2.88 10.01
N ARG A 33 -1.40 3.54 9.66
CA ARG A 33 -0.06 3.02 9.96
C ARG A 33 0.24 3.01 11.46
N VAL A 34 0.88 1.95 11.92
CA VAL A 34 1.28 1.78 13.34
C VAL A 34 2.49 2.64 13.68
N ILE A 35 3.37 2.89 12.70
CA ILE A 35 4.59 3.69 12.89
C ILE A 35 4.29 5.18 12.80
N ARG A 36 4.85 5.97 13.73
CA ARG A 36 4.65 7.44 13.76
C ARG A 36 5.30 8.16 12.57
N HIS A 37 6.43 7.65 12.07
CA HIS A 37 7.15 8.28 10.97
C HIS A 37 6.35 8.22 9.66
N ARG A 38 6.31 9.36 8.97
CA ARG A 38 5.72 9.42 7.63
C ARG A 38 6.73 8.89 6.61
N PRO A 39 6.28 8.06 5.65
CA PRO A 39 7.17 7.64 4.57
C PRO A 39 7.54 8.86 3.72
N ARG A 40 8.81 9.03 3.38
CA ARG A 40 9.24 10.07 2.44
C ARG A 40 8.81 9.75 1.00
N ARG A 41 8.60 8.47 0.71
CA ARG A 41 8.23 7.98 -0.62
C ARG A 41 7.19 6.89 -0.50
N LEU A 42 6.22 6.93 -1.39
CA LEU A 42 5.21 5.90 -1.56
C LEU A 42 5.32 5.35 -2.98
N ILE A 43 5.60 4.05 -3.12
CA ILE A 43 5.65 3.37 -4.40
C ILE A 43 4.32 2.66 -4.58
N TYR A 44 3.64 2.93 -5.68
CA TYR A 44 2.34 2.33 -5.99
C TYR A 44 2.25 2.00 -7.48
N ASP A 45 1.24 1.23 -7.87
CA ASP A 45 1.00 0.93 -9.27
C ASP A 45 0.25 2.06 -10.01
N ARG A 46 -0.10 1.79 -11.26
CA ARG A 46 -0.81 2.75 -12.11
C ARG A 46 -2.19 3.15 -11.61
N ALA A 47 -2.79 2.38 -10.70
CA ALA A 47 -4.07 2.72 -10.09
C ALA A 47 -3.99 4.03 -9.30
N ALA A 48 -2.82 4.33 -8.71
CA ALA A 48 -2.57 5.55 -7.97
C ALA A 48 -2.22 6.78 -8.84
N ASP A 49 -2.20 6.67 -10.17
CA ASP A 49 -1.87 7.81 -11.05
C ASP A 49 -2.99 8.85 -11.05
N SER A 50 -2.90 9.77 -10.12
CA SER A 50 -3.83 10.88 -9.88
C SER A 50 -3.05 12.12 -9.48
N ASP A 51 -3.14 13.20 -10.27
CA ASP A 51 -2.46 14.46 -9.97
C ASP A 51 -2.97 15.10 -8.67
N PRO A 52 -4.29 15.11 -8.37
CA PRO A 52 -4.78 15.57 -7.07
C PRO A 52 -4.19 14.80 -5.90
N LEU A 53 -4.06 13.47 -5.99
CA LEU A 53 -3.42 12.66 -4.95
C LEU A 53 -1.93 13.02 -4.81
N ARG A 54 -1.19 13.17 -5.91
CA ARG A 54 0.22 13.61 -5.89
C ARG A 54 0.39 14.93 -5.15
N THR A 55 -0.46 15.91 -5.46
CA THR A 55 -0.43 17.23 -4.82
C THR A 55 -0.70 17.13 -3.31
N ARG A 56 -1.72 16.38 -2.89
CA ARG A 56 -2.02 16.21 -1.46
C ARG A 56 -0.90 15.50 -0.71
N LEU A 57 -0.33 14.45 -1.29
CA LEU A 57 0.79 13.73 -0.69
C LEU A 57 2.06 14.59 -0.62
N ALA A 58 2.35 15.37 -1.68
CA ALA A 58 3.50 16.28 -1.70
C ALA A 58 3.39 17.36 -0.60
N ARG A 59 2.21 17.92 -0.35
CA ARG A 59 1.98 18.86 0.78
C ARG A 59 2.27 18.22 2.14
N ARG A 60 2.19 16.89 2.23
CA ARG A 60 2.53 16.09 3.43
C ARG A 60 3.99 15.64 3.45
N GLY A 61 4.81 16.05 2.48
CA GLY A 61 6.20 15.64 2.34
C GLY A 61 6.38 14.21 1.80
N ILE A 62 5.36 13.63 1.16
CA ILE A 62 5.38 12.28 0.62
C ILE A 62 5.46 12.33 -0.91
N GLU A 63 6.55 11.80 -1.48
CA GLU A 63 6.71 11.63 -2.92
C GLU A 63 5.97 10.37 -3.39
N LEU A 64 4.92 10.52 -4.22
CA LEU A 64 4.24 9.39 -4.85
C LEU A 64 5.01 8.96 -6.11
N ILE A 65 5.47 7.73 -6.15
CA ILE A 65 6.15 7.10 -7.28
C ILE A 65 5.26 6.02 -7.86
N CYS A 66 4.64 6.30 -9.00
CA CYS A 66 3.84 5.34 -9.75
C CYS A 66 3.92 5.65 -11.24
N PRO A 67 3.94 4.63 -12.11
CA PRO A 67 3.90 4.83 -13.55
C PRO A 67 2.61 5.52 -13.96
N HIS A 68 2.69 6.35 -15.00
CA HIS A 68 1.50 6.96 -15.56
C HIS A 68 0.60 5.93 -16.25
N ARG A 69 -0.70 6.19 -16.27
CA ARG A 69 -1.67 5.41 -17.04
C ARG A 69 -1.38 5.54 -18.53
N LYS A 70 -1.62 4.49 -19.28
CA LYS A 70 -1.37 4.49 -20.74
C LYS A 70 -2.18 5.56 -21.49
N ASN A 71 -3.38 5.86 -21.01
CA ASN A 71 -4.31 6.84 -21.58
C ASN A 71 -4.16 8.25 -20.98
N ARG A 72 -3.01 8.55 -20.35
CA ARG A 72 -2.77 9.88 -19.78
C ARG A 72 -2.56 10.89 -20.92
N THR A 73 -3.34 11.97 -20.90
CA THR A 73 -3.22 13.11 -21.82
C THR A 73 -2.45 14.27 -21.24
N LYS A 74 -2.27 14.30 -19.90
CA LYS A 74 -1.56 15.38 -19.18
C LYS A 74 -0.04 15.18 -19.25
N PRO A 75 0.76 16.26 -19.09
CA PRO A 75 2.22 16.18 -19.06
C PRO A 75 2.73 15.17 -18.03
N VAL A 76 3.89 14.58 -18.33
CA VAL A 76 4.57 13.64 -17.43
C VAL A 76 5.10 14.39 -16.20
N THR A 77 4.80 13.89 -15.00
CA THR A 77 5.22 14.47 -13.71
C THR A 77 6.43 13.79 -13.08
N GLN A 78 6.90 12.69 -13.67
CA GLN A 78 8.02 11.90 -13.16
C GLN A 78 8.96 11.50 -14.29
N ASP A 79 10.26 11.59 -14.04
CA ASP A 79 11.30 11.11 -14.95
C ASP A 79 11.67 9.63 -14.69
N GLY A 80 12.47 9.04 -15.59
CA GLY A 80 12.92 7.66 -15.47
C GLY A 80 13.78 7.39 -14.21
N ARG A 81 14.40 8.43 -13.60
CA ARG A 81 15.19 8.29 -12.37
C ARG A 81 14.35 7.93 -11.18
N ARG A 82 13.18 8.58 -11.03
CA ARG A 82 12.20 8.27 -9.98
C ARG A 82 11.59 6.89 -10.19
N LEU A 83 11.22 6.57 -11.41
CA LEU A 83 10.62 5.29 -11.79
C LEU A 83 11.57 4.09 -11.64
N ARG A 84 12.90 4.29 -11.58
CA ARG A 84 13.82 3.19 -11.22
C ARG A 84 13.49 2.58 -9.85
N ARG A 85 12.97 3.37 -8.92
CA ARG A 85 12.53 2.87 -7.60
C ARG A 85 11.28 2.01 -7.67
N TYR A 86 10.48 2.15 -8.71
CA TYR A 86 9.30 1.32 -8.95
C TYR A 86 9.66 -0.17 -9.11
N ARG A 87 10.88 -0.48 -9.56
CA ARG A 87 11.37 -1.86 -9.60
C ARG A 87 11.36 -2.56 -8.24
N ARG A 88 11.34 -1.82 -7.13
CA ARG A 88 11.26 -2.38 -5.78
C ARG A 88 9.84 -2.80 -5.37
N ARG A 89 8.86 -2.65 -6.26
CA ARG A 89 7.47 -3.02 -5.98
C ARG A 89 7.29 -4.51 -5.66
N TRP A 90 8.15 -5.39 -6.18
CA TRP A 90 8.12 -6.81 -5.86
C TRP A 90 8.13 -7.11 -4.35
N LYS A 91 8.62 -6.17 -3.53
CA LYS A 91 8.65 -6.34 -2.07
C LYS A 91 7.24 -6.39 -1.46
N ILE A 92 6.29 -5.59 -1.96
CA ILE A 92 4.89 -5.68 -1.50
C ILE A 92 4.24 -6.98 -1.97
N GLU A 93 4.60 -7.47 -3.15
CA GLU A 93 4.11 -8.76 -3.66
C GLU A 93 4.58 -9.91 -2.75
N ARG A 94 5.83 -9.85 -2.28
CA ARG A 94 6.35 -10.77 -1.27
C ARG A 94 5.59 -10.65 0.06
N SER A 95 5.30 -9.43 0.53
CA SER A 95 4.53 -9.21 1.76
C SER A 95 3.12 -9.81 1.64
N ILE A 96 2.48 -9.64 0.48
CA ILE A 96 1.18 -10.25 0.19
C ILE A 96 1.30 -11.78 0.17
N GLY A 97 2.34 -12.33 -0.44
CA GLY A 97 2.63 -13.76 -0.42
C GLY A 97 2.76 -14.31 1.01
N TRP A 98 3.45 -13.58 1.90
CA TRP A 98 3.52 -13.97 3.31
C TRP A 98 2.16 -13.98 4.00
N LEU A 99 1.29 -12.99 3.72
CA LEU A 99 -0.07 -12.95 4.25
C LEU A 99 -0.91 -14.12 3.74
N GLN A 100 -0.73 -14.55 2.49
CA GLN A 100 -1.43 -15.70 1.90
C GLN A 100 -1.05 -17.04 2.54
N ASN A 101 0.05 -17.14 3.29
CA ASN A 101 0.37 -18.33 4.08
C ASN A 101 -0.57 -18.53 5.29
N PHE A 102 -1.34 -17.52 5.65
CA PHE A 102 -2.35 -17.63 6.71
C PHE A 102 -3.69 -18.06 6.09
N ARG A 103 -4.08 -19.29 6.31
CA ARG A 103 -5.29 -19.91 5.70
C ARG A 103 -6.56 -19.06 5.86
N ARG A 104 -6.74 -18.43 7.03
CA ARG A 104 -7.89 -17.54 7.29
C ARG A 104 -7.90 -16.23 6.51
N LEU A 105 -6.76 -15.84 5.92
CA LEU A 105 -6.69 -14.65 5.06
C LEU A 105 -6.95 -14.98 3.59
N VAL A 106 -6.71 -16.24 3.19
CA VAL A 106 -6.98 -16.72 1.82
C VAL A 106 -8.48 -16.92 1.60
N THR A 107 -9.14 -17.55 2.58
CA THR A 107 -10.59 -17.74 2.56
C THR A 107 -11.20 -17.01 3.76
N ARG A 108 -12.04 -16.03 3.45
CA ARG A 108 -12.74 -15.27 4.49
C ARG A 108 -13.93 -16.07 4.99
N TYR A 109 -13.91 -16.43 6.26
CA TYR A 109 -15.03 -17.05 6.97
C TYR A 109 -15.80 -16.05 7.83
N GLU A 110 -15.19 -14.92 8.15
CA GLU A 110 -15.74 -13.90 9.05
C GLU A 110 -16.84 -13.11 8.35
N HIS A 111 -18.03 -13.15 8.92
CA HIS A 111 -19.17 -12.34 8.45
C HIS A 111 -18.87 -10.83 8.60
N PHE A 112 -18.34 -10.43 9.76
CA PHE A 112 -18.03 -9.03 10.04
C PHE A 112 -16.63 -8.63 9.52
N ALA A 113 -16.57 -7.52 8.77
CA ALA A 113 -15.32 -7.03 8.19
C ALA A 113 -14.25 -6.67 9.24
N HIS A 114 -14.66 -6.17 10.43
CA HIS A 114 -13.72 -5.83 11.49
C HIS A 114 -13.01 -7.07 12.07
N LEU A 115 -13.68 -8.21 12.16
CA LEU A 115 -13.04 -9.46 12.59
C LEU A 115 -11.99 -9.93 11.59
N TYR A 116 -12.33 -9.93 10.32
CA TYR A 116 -11.36 -10.24 9.26
C TYR A 116 -10.18 -9.27 9.27
N HIS A 117 -10.44 -7.97 9.49
CA HIS A 117 -9.38 -6.97 9.64
C HIS A 117 -8.45 -7.28 10.83
N GLY A 118 -9.01 -7.73 11.96
CA GLY A 118 -8.24 -8.17 13.13
C GLY A 118 -7.27 -9.33 12.77
N PHE A 119 -7.73 -10.32 12.00
CA PHE A 119 -6.84 -11.38 11.52
C PHE A 119 -5.74 -10.88 10.58
N VAL A 120 -6.04 -9.92 9.71
CA VAL A 120 -5.03 -9.29 8.85
C VAL A 120 -3.97 -8.57 9.68
N GLN A 121 -4.38 -7.82 10.71
CA GLN A 121 -3.46 -7.12 11.62
C GLN A 121 -2.59 -8.10 12.41
N LEU A 122 -3.20 -9.18 12.94
CA LEU A 122 -2.46 -10.24 13.65
C LEU A 122 -1.42 -10.91 12.74
N ALA A 123 -1.78 -11.22 11.50
CA ALA A 123 -0.84 -11.78 10.54
C ALA A 123 0.32 -10.83 10.22
N CYS A 124 0.05 -9.53 10.05
CA CYS A 124 1.08 -8.52 9.88
C CYS A 124 2.03 -8.48 11.09
N LEU A 125 1.50 -8.56 12.31
CA LEU A 125 2.29 -8.60 13.55
C LEU A 125 3.18 -9.85 13.60
N ILE A 126 2.63 -11.03 13.30
CA ILE A 126 3.40 -12.29 13.28
C ILE A 126 4.53 -12.22 12.24
N ILE A 127 4.25 -11.67 11.04
CA ILE A 127 5.27 -11.48 10.02
C ILE A 127 6.38 -10.55 10.54
N ALA A 128 6.01 -9.43 11.18
CA ALA A 128 6.99 -8.51 11.74
C ALA A 128 7.88 -9.19 12.80
N ILE A 129 7.30 -9.89 13.76
CA ILE A 129 8.04 -10.60 14.83
C ILE A 129 9.04 -11.63 14.25
N ARG A 130 8.68 -12.33 13.17
CA ARG A 130 9.55 -13.33 12.54
C ARG A 130 10.75 -12.75 11.80
N GLN A 131 10.80 -11.44 11.59
CA GLN A 131 11.90 -10.76 10.90
C GLN A 131 12.91 -10.13 11.88
N PHE A 132 12.63 -10.17 13.18
CA PHE A 132 13.54 -9.81 14.26
C PHE A 132 14.11 -11.06 14.94
#